data_4d641a080b1fde814c88ee90fa9702e4
#
_entry.id   4d641a080b1fde814c88ee90fa9702e4
#
_cell.length_a   1.000
_cell.length_b   1.000
_cell.length_c   1.000
_cell.angle_alpha   90.00
_cell.angle_beta   90.00
_cell.angle_gamma   90.00
#
_symmetry.space_group_name_H-M   'P 1'
#
loop_
_entity.id
_entity.type
_entity.pdbx_description
1 polymer ?
#
loop_
_entity_poly.entity_id
_entity_poly.type
_entity_poly.pdbx_seq_one_letter_code
_entity_poly.pdbx_strand_id
1 'polypeptide(L)'
;MYVRPRLLWWLVPIFLSLFFVGIALGKLGNESDMKGGRVMEQGAGAGYDPVTLSMLLDQLTKDEERSFIVYMKDQALNGRYQQERFELSGEIGGHQLEIARNGEPQVNVQIDGQKQDSASLPYALYTPHEHAAVIKSVMQSVVPQPMQDPSGQGWKGYRLSVPPREVTSLLSLWLGPSFPVSEMTPELTKGIGVTYQLWYEPATGTIQQMDIEMQIKTAAGEKRDQLRFRL
;
A
#
# COMPACT_ATOMS: atom_id res chain seq x y z
N MET A 1 -12.51 -26.24 24.11
CA MET A 1 -11.38 -26.90 23.43
C MET A 1 -10.25 -25.89 23.31
N TYR A 2 -9.17 -26.02 24.09
CA TYR A 2 -8.06 -25.06 24.06
C TYR A 2 -7.19 -25.39 22.84
N VAL A 3 -7.23 -24.59 21.79
CA VAL A 3 -6.30 -24.67 20.67
C VAL A 3 -4.97 -24.10 21.14
N ARG A 4 -3.95 -24.93 21.27
CA ARG A 4 -2.62 -24.54 21.75
C ARG A 4 -1.99 -23.56 20.74
N PRO A 5 -1.43 -22.43 21.17
CA PRO A 5 -0.84 -21.42 20.27
C PRO A 5 0.32 -21.93 19.39
N ARG A 6 0.81 -23.15 19.65
CA ARG A 6 1.84 -23.83 18.84
C ARG A 6 1.35 -24.26 17.44
N LEU A 7 0.04 -24.34 17.19
CA LEU A 7 -0.48 -24.71 15.85
C LEU A 7 -0.50 -23.50 14.90
N LEU A 8 -0.58 -22.28 15.42
CA LEU A 8 -0.51 -21.06 14.61
C LEU A 8 0.90 -20.80 14.03
N TRP A 9 1.94 -21.35 14.64
CA TRP A 9 3.31 -21.28 14.10
C TRP A 9 3.48 -22.01 12.77
N TRP A 10 2.56 -22.91 12.43
CA TRP A 10 2.51 -23.57 11.12
C TRP A 10 1.89 -22.68 10.03
N LEU A 11 1.08 -21.70 10.38
CA LEU A 11 0.52 -20.74 9.43
C LEU A 11 1.57 -19.70 8.98
N VAL A 12 2.49 -19.32 9.85
CA VAL A 12 3.59 -18.41 9.52
C VAL A 12 4.49 -18.98 8.39
N PRO A 13 4.98 -20.23 8.45
CA PRO A 13 5.71 -20.81 7.32
C PRO A 13 4.82 -21.10 6.11
N ILE A 14 3.52 -21.32 6.25
CA ILE A 14 2.60 -21.47 5.12
C ILE A 14 2.40 -20.13 4.41
N PHE A 15 2.22 -19.04 5.14
CA PHE A 15 2.20 -17.69 4.56
C PHE A 15 3.56 -17.30 3.97
N LEU A 16 4.65 -17.61 4.65
CA LEU A 16 6.01 -17.43 4.12
C LEU A 16 6.27 -18.35 2.92
N SER A 17 5.80 -19.60 2.90
CA SER A 17 5.99 -20.50 1.77
C SER A 17 5.08 -20.16 0.59
N LEU A 18 3.85 -19.70 0.80
CA LEU A 18 3.02 -19.12 -0.28
C LEU A 18 3.66 -17.85 -0.84
N PHE A 19 4.30 -17.07 0.01
CA PHE A 19 5.09 -15.91 -0.36
C PHE A 19 6.34 -16.33 -1.17
N PHE A 20 7.01 -17.43 -0.81
CA PHE A 20 8.19 -17.96 -1.52
C PHE A 20 7.82 -18.83 -2.73
N VAL A 21 6.71 -19.56 -2.71
CA VAL A 21 6.22 -20.34 -3.87
C VAL A 21 5.71 -19.43 -4.98
N GLY A 22 5.11 -18.28 -4.63
CA GLY A 22 4.83 -17.22 -5.60
C GLY A 22 6.09 -16.68 -6.30
N ILE A 23 7.24 -16.69 -5.62
CA ILE A 23 8.55 -16.33 -6.19
C ILE A 23 9.05 -17.41 -7.17
N ALA A 24 8.86 -18.68 -6.85
CA ALA A 24 9.36 -19.79 -7.68
C ALA A 24 8.52 -20.00 -8.96
N LEU A 25 7.20 -19.82 -8.89
CA LEU A 25 6.31 -19.93 -10.05
C LEU A 25 6.36 -18.69 -10.96
N GLY A 26 6.66 -17.50 -10.42
CA GLY A 26 6.88 -16.30 -11.23
C GLY A 26 8.15 -16.34 -12.09
N LYS A 27 9.10 -17.21 -11.75
CA LYS A 27 10.33 -17.43 -12.57
C LYS A 27 10.11 -18.28 -13.82
N LEU A 28 9.06 -19.06 -13.88
CA LEU A 28 8.79 -19.97 -15.02
C LEU A 28 7.89 -19.34 -16.10
N GLY A 29 7.32 -18.16 -15.88
CA GLY A 29 6.37 -17.51 -16.79
C GLY A 29 6.87 -16.26 -17.53
N ASN A 30 8.08 -15.78 -17.29
CA ASN A 30 8.49 -14.46 -17.82
C ASN A 30 9.80 -14.47 -18.63
N GLU A 31 9.94 -15.40 -19.56
CA GLU A 31 10.92 -15.32 -20.64
C GLU A 31 10.27 -14.96 -21.99
N SER A 32 9.39 -13.97 -22.01
CA SER A 32 8.91 -13.41 -23.28
C SER A 32 8.62 -11.92 -23.12
N ASP A 33 9.34 -11.14 -23.89
CA ASP A 33 9.10 -9.73 -24.20
C ASP A 33 9.47 -8.65 -23.16
N MET A 34 10.78 -8.47 -22.95
CA MET A 34 11.29 -7.13 -22.68
C MET A 34 12.15 -6.60 -23.83
N LYS A 35 11.53 -6.25 -24.95
CA LYS A 35 12.09 -5.28 -25.87
C LYS A 35 11.68 -3.87 -25.41
N GLY A 36 12.66 -3.16 -24.88
CA GLY A 36 12.92 -1.74 -24.97
C GLY A 36 11.73 -0.81 -25.11
N GLY A 37 11.03 -0.52 -24.02
CA GLY A 37 10.29 0.72 -23.91
C GLY A 37 11.24 1.85 -23.51
N ARG A 38 11.75 2.61 -24.46
CA ARG A 38 12.30 3.95 -24.20
C ARG A 38 11.22 4.74 -23.47
N VAL A 39 11.49 5.06 -22.21
CA VAL A 39 10.75 6.12 -21.51
C VAL A 39 10.99 7.40 -22.31
N MET A 40 10.02 7.78 -23.12
CA MET A 40 9.98 9.11 -23.69
C MET A 40 9.79 10.09 -22.53
N GLU A 41 10.86 10.79 -22.18
CA GLU A 41 10.76 12.10 -21.55
C GLU A 41 10.03 13.01 -22.55
N GLN A 42 8.71 13.05 -22.48
CA GLN A 42 7.90 14.01 -23.21
C GLN A 42 6.90 14.64 -22.25
N GLY A 43 7.08 15.91 -22.04
CA GLY A 43 6.04 16.77 -21.49
C GLY A 43 6.47 17.69 -20.37
N ALA A 44 7.46 18.54 -20.64
CA ALA A 44 7.54 19.83 -19.94
C ALA A 44 6.27 20.61 -20.29
N GLY A 45 5.24 20.58 -19.42
CA GLY A 45 4.01 21.27 -19.77
C GLY A 45 2.96 21.41 -18.66
N ALA A 46 2.98 20.59 -17.64
CA ALA A 46 2.13 20.81 -16.48
C ALA A 46 3.02 20.88 -15.23
N GLY A 47 3.34 22.08 -14.79
CA GLY A 47 4.09 22.30 -13.57
C GLY A 47 3.39 21.62 -12.39
N TYR A 48 4.17 21.13 -11.45
CA TYR A 48 3.65 20.71 -10.14
C TYR A 48 2.91 21.88 -9.49
N ASP A 49 1.65 21.63 -9.13
CA ASP A 49 0.85 22.56 -8.34
C ASP A 49 0.74 22.03 -6.90
N PRO A 50 1.47 22.63 -5.94
CA PRO A 50 1.44 22.21 -4.56
C PRO A 50 0.06 22.38 -3.91
N VAL A 51 -0.72 23.35 -4.37
CA VAL A 51 -2.08 23.61 -3.85
C VAL A 51 -3.00 22.45 -4.22
N THR A 52 -2.98 22.03 -5.47
CA THR A 52 -3.79 20.88 -5.91
C THR A 52 -3.44 19.61 -5.15
N LEU A 53 -2.16 19.28 -4.97
CA LEU A 53 -1.78 18.09 -4.21
C LEU A 53 -2.22 18.16 -2.73
N SER A 54 -2.05 19.32 -2.09
CA SER A 54 -2.51 19.52 -0.71
C SER A 54 -4.03 19.30 -0.62
N MET A 55 -4.80 19.89 -1.53
CA MET A 55 -6.25 19.73 -1.56
C MET A 55 -6.69 18.26 -1.74
N LEU A 56 -5.99 17.49 -2.57
CA LEU A 56 -6.26 16.06 -2.76
C LEU A 56 -6.02 15.27 -1.47
N LEU A 57 -4.91 15.52 -0.79
CA LEU A 57 -4.61 14.89 0.49
C LEU A 57 -5.59 15.33 1.60
N ASP A 58 -6.01 16.61 1.57
CA ASP A 58 -7.01 17.12 2.51
C ASP A 58 -8.37 16.45 2.32
N GLN A 59 -8.77 16.13 1.08
CA GLN A 59 -9.99 15.35 0.84
C GLN A 59 -9.97 13.99 1.55
N LEU A 60 -8.83 13.29 1.56
CA LEU A 60 -8.69 11.97 2.18
C LEU A 60 -8.66 12.04 3.71
N THR A 61 -8.32 13.19 4.28
CA THR A 61 -8.19 13.38 5.73
C THR A 61 -9.35 14.15 6.36
N LYS A 62 -10.40 14.48 5.58
CA LYS A 62 -11.63 15.10 6.12
C LYS A 62 -12.37 14.15 7.05
N ASP A 63 -13.11 14.74 7.99
CA ASP A 63 -14.02 14.02 8.88
C ASP A 63 -15.37 13.74 8.20
N GLU A 64 -15.30 12.95 7.14
CA GLU A 64 -16.45 12.48 6.38
C GLU A 64 -16.31 10.98 6.17
N GLU A 65 -17.41 10.25 6.30
CA GLU A 65 -17.41 8.82 5.97
C GLU A 65 -17.17 8.63 4.46
N ARG A 66 -16.21 7.78 4.13
CA ARG A 66 -15.85 7.45 2.75
C ARG A 66 -15.73 5.95 2.55
N SER A 67 -16.31 5.49 1.46
CA SER A 67 -16.12 4.12 1.00
C SER A 67 -14.91 4.03 0.09
N PHE A 68 -14.25 2.87 0.09
CA PHE A 68 -13.14 2.57 -0.80
C PHE A 68 -13.08 1.07 -1.09
N ILE A 69 -12.34 0.71 -2.13
CA ILE A 69 -11.97 -0.67 -2.41
C ILE A 69 -10.45 -0.73 -2.43
N VAL A 70 -9.87 -1.66 -1.67
CA VAL A 70 -8.44 -1.93 -1.75
C VAL A 70 -8.19 -3.21 -2.55
N TYR A 71 -7.33 -3.12 -3.54
CA TYR A 71 -6.86 -4.24 -4.34
C TYR A 71 -5.47 -4.63 -3.89
N MET A 72 -5.30 -5.92 -3.61
CA MET A 72 -4.02 -6.56 -3.26
C MET A 72 -3.83 -7.74 -4.20
N LYS A 73 -2.97 -7.60 -5.22
CA LYS A 73 -2.84 -8.59 -6.31
C LYS A 73 -4.20 -8.85 -6.98
N ASP A 74 -4.71 -10.09 -6.91
CA ASP A 74 -5.96 -10.53 -7.54
C ASP A 74 -7.16 -10.47 -6.59
N GLN A 75 -7.01 -9.87 -5.42
CA GLN A 75 -8.04 -9.83 -4.37
C GLN A 75 -8.46 -8.40 -4.08
N ALA A 76 -9.73 -8.23 -3.71
CA ALA A 76 -10.31 -6.95 -3.38
C ALA A 76 -11.06 -7.01 -2.05
N LEU A 77 -10.83 -6.01 -1.20
CA LEU A 77 -11.59 -5.80 0.03
C LEU A 77 -12.35 -4.49 -0.07
N ASN A 78 -13.58 -4.49 0.42
CA ASN A 78 -14.41 -3.30 0.53
C ASN A 78 -14.19 -2.66 1.89
N GLY A 79 -14.06 -1.35 1.91
CA GLY A 79 -13.82 -0.62 3.14
C GLY A 79 -14.63 0.66 3.26
N ARG A 80 -14.79 1.11 4.49
CA ARG A 80 -15.28 2.44 4.84
C ARG A 80 -14.38 3.00 5.92
N TYR A 81 -14.17 4.31 5.90
CA TYR A 81 -13.43 4.98 6.96
C TYR A 81 -14.03 6.35 7.27
N GLN A 82 -13.84 6.78 8.49
CA GLN A 82 -14.07 8.14 8.97
C GLN A 82 -12.97 8.47 9.97
N GLN A 83 -12.02 9.30 9.55
CA GLN A 83 -10.79 9.56 10.30
C GLN A 83 -10.03 8.26 10.62
N GLU A 84 -9.79 7.99 11.91
CA GLU A 84 -9.07 6.79 12.37
C GLU A 84 -9.97 5.53 12.49
N ARG A 85 -11.29 5.70 12.39
CA ARG A 85 -12.22 4.57 12.41
C ARG A 85 -12.34 3.99 11.03
N PHE A 86 -12.33 2.68 10.93
CA PHE A 86 -12.56 2.01 9.66
C PHE A 86 -13.08 0.59 9.82
N GLU A 87 -13.71 0.12 8.78
CA GLU A 87 -14.10 -1.27 8.57
C GLU A 87 -13.62 -1.69 7.18
N LEU A 88 -13.04 -2.87 7.09
CA LEU A 88 -12.55 -3.47 5.87
C LEU A 88 -12.97 -4.93 5.83
N SER A 89 -13.59 -5.37 4.76
CA SER A 89 -14.09 -6.75 4.64
C SER A 89 -14.02 -7.29 3.23
N GLY A 90 -13.90 -8.60 3.11
CA GLY A 90 -13.89 -9.32 1.85
C GLY A 90 -13.33 -10.72 1.99
N GLU A 91 -13.11 -11.37 0.86
CA GLU A 91 -12.59 -12.72 0.81
C GLU A 91 -11.12 -12.73 0.37
N ILE A 92 -10.27 -13.42 1.13
CA ILE A 92 -8.86 -13.64 0.79
C ILE A 92 -8.56 -15.13 0.88
N GLY A 93 -8.16 -15.73 -0.24
CA GLY A 93 -7.77 -17.15 -0.27
C GLY A 93 -8.89 -18.12 0.14
N GLY A 94 -10.15 -17.77 -0.06
CA GLY A 94 -11.30 -18.57 0.33
C GLY A 94 -11.76 -18.35 1.78
N HIS A 95 -11.17 -17.40 2.49
CA HIS A 95 -11.52 -17.05 3.86
C HIS A 95 -12.14 -15.66 3.94
N GLN A 96 -13.20 -15.50 4.73
CA GLN A 96 -13.79 -14.19 5.02
C GLN A 96 -12.89 -13.44 5.99
N LEU A 97 -12.44 -12.27 5.58
CA LEU A 97 -11.60 -11.37 6.38
C LEU A 97 -12.40 -10.13 6.76
N GLU A 98 -12.36 -9.79 8.04
CA GLU A 98 -12.89 -8.55 8.57
C GLU A 98 -11.80 -7.86 9.41
N ILE A 99 -11.54 -6.58 9.14
CA ILE A 99 -10.58 -5.76 9.88
C ILE A 99 -11.30 -4.47 10.26
N ALA A 100 -11.30 -4.13 11.54
CA ALA A 100 -11.97 -2.92 12.00
C ALA A 100 -11.19 -2.21 13.10
N ARG A 101 -11.29 -0.88 13.12
CA ARG A 101 -10.83 -0.01 14.21
C ARG A 101 -11.97 0.93 14.61
N ASN A 102 -12.40 0.84 15.85
CA ASN A 102 -13.56 1.58 16.38
C ASN A 102 -13.16 2.76 17.29
N GLY A 103 -12.04 3.43 16.99
CA GLY A 103 -11.52 4.55 17.78
C GLY A 103 -10.53 4.17 18.88
N GLU A 104 -10.28 2.88 19.08
CA GLU A 104 -9.16 2.37 19.88
C GLU A 104 -7.91 2.21 19.02
N PRO A 105 -6.70 2.34 19.59
CA PRO A 105 -5.47 2.14 18.82
C PRO A 105 -5.34 0.73 18.21
N GLN A 106 -6.01 -0.24 18.81
CA GLN A 106 -5.95 -1.64 18.40
C GLN A 106 -6.91 -1.92 17.24
N VAL A 107 -6.41 -2.68 16.28
CA VAL A 107 -7.19 -3.20 15.15
C VAL A 107 -7.77 -4.56 15.54
N ASN A 108 -9.06 -4.74 15.36
CA ASN A 108 -9.73 -6.02 15.51
C ASN A 108 -9.70 -6.76 14.17
N VAL A 109 -9.24 -7.99 14.18
CA VAL A 109 -9.15 -8.86 13.01
C VAL A 109 -9.97 -10.11 13.24
N GLN A 110 -10.79 -10.46 12.24
CA GLN A 110 -11.53 -11.73 12.25
C GLN A 110 -11.30 -12.43 10.90
N ILE A 111 -11.10 -13.74 10.98
CA ILE A 111 -11.05 -14.64 9.83
C ILE A 111 -12.09 -15.71 10.05
N ASP A 112 -13.05 -15.85 9.14
CA ASP A 112 -14.20 -16.76 9.24
C ASP A 112 -14.96 -16.60 10.57
N GLY A 113 -15.10 -15.33 11.02
CA GLY A 113 -15.74 -14.97 12.28
C GLY A 113 -14.92 -15.27 13.55
N GLN A 114 -13.69 -15.76 13.41
CA GLN A 114 -12.79 -16.03 14.54
C GLN A 114 -11.81 -14.87 14.73
N LYS A 115 -11.76 -14.34 15.95
CA LYS A 115 -10.83 -13.27 16.31
C LYS A 115 -9.38 -13.74 16.20
N GLN A 116 -8.56 -12.92 15.54
CA GLN A 116 -7.13 -13.14 15.33
C GLN A 116 -6.29 -12.07 16.03
N ASP A 117 -5.01 -12.35 16.18
CA ASP A 117 -4.03 -11.34 16.61
C ASP A 117 -3.70 -10.42 15.43
N SER A 118 -3.91 -9.12 15.62
CA SER A 118 -3.59 -8.08 14.60
C SER A 118 -2.11 -8.03 14.26
N ALA A 119 -1.22 -8.48 15.15
CA ALA A 119 0.22 -8.57 14.88
C ALA A 119 0.58 -9.55 13.76
N SER A 120 -0.34 -10.43 13.36
CA SER A 120 -0.15 -11.37 12.25
C SER A 120 -0.37 -10.75 10.87
N LEU A 121 -0.93 -9.54 10.78
CA LEU A 121 -1.21 -8.89 9.50
C LEU A 121 0.08 -8.33 8.87
N PRO A 122 0.20 -8.44 7.53
CA PRO A 122 1.41 -8.01 6.82
C PRO A 122 1.52 -6.48 6.65
N TYR A 123 0.47 -5.74 6.94
CA TYR A 123 0.41 -4.29 6.79
C TYR A 123 -0.10 -3.64 8.07
N ALA A 124 0.27 -2.37 8.28
CA ALA A 124 -0.17 -1.56 9.42
C ALA A 124 -1.04 -0.37 9.00
N LEU A 125 -1.03 -0.01 7.71
CA LEU A 125 -1.86 1.06 7.15
C LEU A 125 -2.93 0.43 6.26
N TYR A 126 -4.19 0.66 6.60
CA TYR A 126 -5.33 -0.03 5.99
C TYR A 126 -6.22 0.89 5.16
N THR A 127 -6.09 2.20 5.33
CA THR A 127 -7.01 3.18 4.74
C THR A 127 -6.29 4.26 3.93
N PRO A 128 -6.97 4.84 2.92
CA PRO A 128 -6.45 6.01 2.21
C PRO A 128 -6.15 7.20 3.13
N HIS A 129 -6.90 7.36 4.23
CA HIS A 129 -6.67 8.38 5.24
C HIS A 129 -5.29 8.25 5.90
N GLU A 130 -4.95 7.04 6.38
CA GLU A 130 -3.67 6.78 7.03
C GLU A 130 -2.50 7.02 6.08
N HIS A 131 -2.61 6.56 4.83
CA HIS A 131 -1.60 6.82 3.80
C HIS A 131 -1.47 8.32 3.46
N ALA A 132 -2.57 9.05 3.38
CA ALA A 132 -2.54 10.50 3.16
C ALA A 132 -1.86 11.24 4.32
N ALA A 133 -2.08 10.80 5.56
CA ALA A 133 -1.39 11.35 6.73
C ALA A 133 0.13 11.12 6.67
N VAL A 134 0.57 9.92 6.26
CA VAL A 134 1.99 9.62 6.03
C VAL A 134 2.58 10.50 4.93
N ILE A 135 1.89 10.64 3.78
CA ILE A 135 2.36 11.52 2.71
C ILE A 135 2.53 12.97 3.21
N LYS A 136 1.55 13.48 3.94
CA LYS A 136 1.62 14.83 4.53
C LYS A 136 2.82 15.00 5.46
N SER A 137 3.13 13.98 6.26
CA SER A 137 4.26 14.04 7.21
C SER A 137 5.62 14.15 6.53
N VAL A 138 5.76 13.62 5.32
CA VAL A 138 7.03 13.63 4.54
C VAL A 138 7.01 14.64 3.38
N MET A 139 5.95 15.42 3.24
CA MET A 139 5.70 16.28 2.09
C MET A 139 6.86 17.25 1.79
N GLN A 140 7.53 17.77 2.81
CA GLN A 140 8.67 18.67 2.66
C GLN A 140 9.92 18.00 2.07
N SER A 141 9.99 16.67 2.18
CA SER A 141 11.11 15.86 1.70
C SER A 141 10.86 15.23 0.33
N VAL A 142 9.64 15.36 -0.19
CA VAL A 142 9.20 14.73 -1.44
C VAL A 142 9.05 15.79 -2.53
N VAL A 143 9.56 15.48 -3.73
CA VAL A 143 9.31 16.29 -4.93
C VAL A 143 8.26 15.55 -5.76
N PRO A 144 7.01 16.03 -5.79
CA PRO A 144 5.96 15.41 -6.59
C PRO A 144 6.23 15.57 -8.08
N GLN A 145 6.03 14.49 -8.83
CA GLN A 145 6.15 14.48 -10.28
C GLN A 145 4.75 14.37 -10.88
N PRO A 146 4.32 15.35 -11.71
CA PRO A 146 3.03 15.27 -12.37
C PRO A 146 3.00 14.11 -13.36
N MET A 147 1.84 13.44 -13.44
CA MET A 147 1.60 12.33 -14.35
C MET A 147 0.32 12.54 -15.13
N GLN A 148 0.26 11.96 -16.33
CA GLN A 148 -0.96 11.83 -17.12
C GLN A 148 -1.37 10.37 -17.16
N ASP A 149 -2.67 10.13 -17.12
CA ASP A 149 -3.23 8.80 -17.16
C ASP A 149 -3.00 8.12 -18.51
N PRO A 150 -2.29 6.98 -18.54
CA PRO A 150 -2.05 6.23 -19.77
C PRO A 150 -3.31 5.51 -20.29
N SER A 151 -4.36 5.37 -19.46
CA SER A 151 -5.60 4.67 -19.81
C SER A 151 -6.55 5.51 -20.69
N GLY A 152 -6.27 6.82 -20.82
CA GLY A 152 -7.10 7.72 -21.61
C GLY A 152 -8.41 8.14 -20.93
N GLN A 153 -8.58 7.89 -19.62
CA GLN A 153 -9.75 8.35 -18.85
C GLN A 153 -9.69 9.88 -18.58
N GLY A 154 -8.60 10.52 -18.97
CA GLY A 154 -8.42 11.95 -18.78
C GLY A 154 -8.01 12.36 -17.37
N TRP A 155 -7.68 11.42 -16.52
CA TRP A 155 -7.19 11.69 -15.17
C TRP A 155 -5.82 12.36 -15.22
N LYS A 156 -5.53 13.12 -14.19
CA LYS A 156 -4.19 13.63 -13.88
C LYS A 156 -3.72 13.02 -12.58
N GLY A 157 -2.41 13.02 -12.36
CA GLY A 157 -1.89 12.45 -11.12
C GLY A 157 -0.55 13.03 -10.72
N TYR A 158 -0.15 12.60 -9.52
CA TYR A 158 1.16 12.88 -8.94
C TYR A 158 1.83 11.59 -8.51
N ARG A 159 3.10 11.43 -8.89
CA ARG A 159 3.99 10.41 -8.34
C ARG A 159 4.83 11.02 -7.24
N LEU A 160 4.88 10.34 -6.11
CA LEU A 160 5.56 10.76 -4.90
C LEU A 160 6.49 9.62 -4.46
N SER A 161 7.79 9.79 -4.69
CA SER A 161 8.77 8.82 -4.22
C SER A 161 9.27 9.22 -2.83
N VAL A 162 9.05 8.37 -1.83
CA VAL A 162 9.49 8.63 -0.47
C VAL A 162 11.01 8.48 -0.38
N PRO A 163 11.75 9.48 0.13
CA PRO A 163 13.20 9.39 0.24
C PRO A 163 13.64 8.21 1.12
N PRO A 164 14.73 7.51 0.81
CA PRO A 164 15.18 6.33 1.56
C PRO A 164 15.34 6.55 3.07
N ARG A 165 15.77 7.73 3.49
CA ARG A 165 15.87 8.10 4.91
C ARG A 165 14.53 8.10 5.62
N GLU A 166 13.48 8.57 4.95
CA GLU A 166 12.11 8.59 5.48
C GLU A 166 11.50 7.19 5.42
N VAL A 167 11.80 6.41 4.38
CA VAL A 167 11.35 5.01 4.28
C VAL A 167 11.79 4.22 5.50
N THR A 168 13.05 4.33 5.90
CA THR A 168 13.57 3.60 7.06
C THR A 168 12.84 3.97 8.35
N SER A 169 12.57 5.25 8.57
CA SER A 169 11.87 5.71 9.79
C SER A 169 10.38 5.32 9.81
N LEU A 170 9.78 5.10 8.65
CA LEU A 170 8.36 4.81 8.50
C LEU A 170 8.05 3.34 8.19
N LEU A 171 9.07 2.47 8.09
CA LEU A 171 8.88 1.05 7.73
C LEU A 171 7.87 0.34 8.62
N SER A 172 7.89 0.59 9.93
CA SER A 172 6.94 0.01 10.87
C SER A 172 5.49 0.45 10.63
N LEU A 173 5.28 1.63 10.02
CA LEU A 173 3.95 2.10 9.65
C LEU A 173 3.38 1.36 8.43
N TRP A 174 4.23 0.90 7.51
CA TRP A 174 3.77 0.11 6.35
C TRP A 174 3.72 -1.38 6.64
N LEU A 175 4.72 -1.91 7.35
CA LEU A 175 4.94 -3.35 7.53
C LEU A 175 4.46 -3.86 8.90
N GLY A 176 4.00 -2.97 9.76
CA GLY A 176 3.52 -3.30 11.09
C GLY A 176 4.62 -3.48 12.13
N PRO A 177 4.22 -3.48 13.42
CA PRO A 177 5.16 -3.54 14.56
C PRO A 177 5.90 -4.88 14.67
N SER A 178 5.35 -5.94 14.09
CA SER A 178 5.97 -7.27 14.09
C SER A 178 7.10 -7.41 13.08
N PHE A 179 7.28 -6.44 12.18
CA PHE A 179 8.36 -6.49 11.21
C PHE A 179 9.69 -6.11 11.87
N PRO A 180 10.74 -6.96 11.75
CA PRO A 180 11.99 -6.77 12.49
C PRO A 180 12.89 -5.68 11.88
N VAL A 181 12.41 -4.43 11.89
CA VAL A 181 13.16 -3.28 11.34
C VAL A 181 14.53 -3.12 12.00
N SER A 182 14.61 -3.42 13.31
CA SER A 182 15.86 -3.32 14.08
C SER A 182 16.93 -4.34 13.66
N GLU A 183 16.52 -5.42 13.02
CA GLU A 183 17.42 -6.47 12.53
C GLU A 183 17.86 -6.24 11.07
N MET A 184 17.32 -5.21 10.42
CA MET A 184 17.65 -4.91 9.04
C MET A 184 19.03 -4.26 8.93
N THR A 185 19.84 -4.76 8.02
CA THR A 185 21.12 -4.13 7.70
C THR A 185 20.91 -2.81 6.94
N PRO A 186 21.86 -1.85 7.06
CA PRO A 186 21.80 -0.61 6.29
C PRO A 186 21.71 -0.82 4.76
N GLU A 187 22.25 -1.92 4.25
CA GLU A 187 22.18 -2.29 2.84
C GLU A 187 20.76 -2.67 2.43
N LEU A 188 20.06 -3.44 3.27
CA LEU A 188 18.66 -3.80 3.03
C LEU A 188 17.76 -2.57 3.06
N THR A 189 17.92 -1.69 4.03
CA THR A 189 17.11 -0.47 4.13
C THR A 189 17.30 0.46 2.93
N LYS A 190 18.51 0.56 2.38
CA LYS A 190 18.78 1.31 1.14
C LYS A 190 18.09 0.69 -0.08
N GLY A 191 17.83 -0.61 -0.05
CA GLY A 191 17.15 -1.33 -1.10
C GLY A 191 15.63 -1.20 -1.10
N ILE A 192 15.04 -0.54 -0.07
CA ILE A 192 13.59 -0.38 0.03
C ILE A 192 13.17 0.99 -0.52
N GLY A 193 12.23 0.98 -1.44
CA GLY A 193 11.59 2.17 -1.98
C GLY A 193 10.09 2.11 -1.79
N VAL A 194 9.47 3.26 -1.51
CA VAL A 194 8.02 3.41 -1.48
C VAL A 194 7.63 4.55 -2.40
N THR A 195 6.70 4.27 -3.28
CA THR A 195 6.18 5.25 -4.24
C THR A 195 4.66 5.28 -4.15
N TYR A 196 4.11 6.47 -4.02
CA TYR A 196 2.69 6.73 -4.13
C TYR A 196 2.36 7.31 -5.49
N GLN A 197 1.19 6.95 -6.04
CA GLN A 197 0.60 7.57 -7.21
C GLN A 197 -0.83 7.97 -6.86
N LEU A 198 -1.13 9.25 -6.95
CA LEU A 198 -2.45 9.80 -6.67
C LEU A 198 -3.08 10.22 -7.99
N TRP A 199 -4.27 9.71 -8.28
CA TRP A 199 -5.01 10.01 -9.50
C TRP A 199 -6.28 10.76 -9.17
N TYR A 200 -6.57 11.81 -9.90
CA TYR A 200 -7.74 12.64 -9.72
C TYR A 200 -8.37 13.07 -11.05
N GLU A 201 -9.66 13.32 -11.00
CA GLU A 201 -10.39 13.89 -12.13
C GLU A 201 -10.20 15.42 -12.16
N PRO A 202 -9.61 16.00 -13.21
CA PRO A 202 -9.31 17.43 -13.25
C PRO A 202 -10.56 18.33 -13.23
N ALA A 203 -11.68 17.84 -13.78
CA ALA A 203 -12.92 18.62 -13.88
C ALA A 203 -13.56 18.88 -12.51
N THR A 204 -13.51 17.89 -11.62
CA THR A 204 -14.12 17.93 -10.28
C THR A 204 -13.10 18.16 -9.18
N GLY A 205 -11.82 17.96 -9.45
CA GLY A 205 -10.76 17.93 -8.45
C GLY A 205 -10.90 16.77 -7.47
N THR A 206 -11.67 15.72 -7.80
CA THR A 206 -11.93 14.60 -6.91
C THR A 206 -10.89 13.51 -7.10
N ILE A 207 -10.32 13.04 -6.01
CA ILE A 207 -9.40 11.91 -6.04
C ILE A 207 -10.17 10.62 -6.35
N GLN A 208 -9.65 9.82 -7.27
CA GLN A 208 -10.27 8.60 -7.78
C GLN A 208 -9.51 7.34 -7.37
N GLN A 209 -8.18 7.46 -7.25
CA GLN A 209 -7.34 6.29 -6.99
C GLN A 209 -6.04 6.70 -6.30
N MET A 210 -5.58 5.84 -5.41
CA MET A 210 -4.24 5.88 -4.81
C MET A 210 -3.57 4.53 -5.01
N ASP A 211 -2.44 4.51 -5.70
CA ASP A 211 -1.57 3.34 -5.79
C ASP A 211 -0.37 3.51 -4.88
N ILE A 212 0.03 2.44 -4.22
CA ILE A 212 1.21 2.39 -3.37
C ILE A 212 2.05 1.22 -3.86
N GLU A 213 3.26 1.52 -4.29
CA GLU A 213 4.23 0.52 -4.70
C GLU A 213 5.36 0.46 -3.68
N MET A 214 5.59 -0.71 -3.11
CA MET A 214 6.75 -1.00 -2.28
C MET A 214 7.71 -1.88 -3.07
N GLN A 215 8.95 -1.43 -3.19
CA GLN A 215 10.01 -2.12 -3.88
C GLN A 215 11.09 -2.53 -2.89
N ILE A 216 11.51 -3.77 -2.91
CA ILE A 216 12.59 -4.28 -2.08
C ILE A 216 13.65 -4.89 -3.00
N LYS A 217 14.85 -4.31 -3.00
CA LYS A 217 16.01 -4.81 -3.73
C LYS A 217 16.92 -5.59 -2.79
N THR A 218 17.20 -6.82 -3.14
CA THR A 218 18.13 -7.69 -2.41
C THR A 218 19.16 -8.26 -3.35
N ALA A 219 20.20 -8.90 -2.83
CA ALA A 219 21.18 -9.63 -3.64
C ALA A 219 20.55 -10.76 -4.48
N ALA A 220 19.40 -11.28 -4.03
CA ALA A 220 18.65 -12.33 -4.74
C ALA A 220 17.72 -11.80 -5.84
N GLY A 221 17.56 -10.47 -5.95
CA GLY A 221 16.70 -9.83 -6.94
C GLY A 221 15.84 -8.72 -6.37
N GLU A 222 14.92 -8.24 -7.19
CA GLU A 222 13.97 -7.20 -6.86
C GLU A 222 12.58 -7.80 -6.65
N LYS A 223 11.93 -7.39 -5.58
CA LYS A 223 10.54 -7.71 -5.28
C LYS A 223 9.73 -6.43 -5.26
N ARG A 224 8.54 -6.48 -5.84
CA ARG A 224 7.56 -5.40 -5.81
C ARG A 224 6.25 -5.91 -5.24
N ASP A 225 5.64 -5.07 -4.40
CA ASP A 225 4.29 -5.27 -3.89
C ASP A 225 3.49 -4.00 -4.13
N GLN A 226 2.20 -4.15 -4.43
CA GLN A 226 1.35 -3.03 -4.80
C GLN A 226 0.00 -3.13 -4.08
N LEU A 227 -0.39 -2.01 -3.47
CA LEU A 227 -1.75 -1.78 -2.99
C LEU A 227 -2.39 -0.71 -3.87
N ARG A 228 -3.64 -0.91 -4.24
CA ARG A 228 -4.43 0.06 -4.98
C ARG A 228 -5.72 0.34 -4.24
N PHE A 229 -5.95 1.58 -3.90
CA PHE A 229 -7.22 2.06 -3.38
C PHE A 229 -8.01 2.75 -4.48
N ARG A 230 -9.26 2.34 -4.67
CA ARG A 230 -10.26 3.06 -5.43
C ARG A 230 -11.22 3.77 -4.47
N LEU A 231 -11.55 5.04 -4.82
CA LEU A 231 -12.26 5.99 -3.98
C LEU A 231 -13.56 6.42 -4.64
#